data_787d912561aa70fbb12ddf7386224b83
#
_entry.id   787d912561aa70fbb12ddf7386224b83
#
_cell.length_a   1.000
_cell.length_b   1.000
_cell.length_c   1.000
_cell.angle_alpha   90.00
_cell.angle_beta   90.00
_cell.angle_gamma   90.00
#
_symmetry.space_group_name_H-M   'P 1'
#
loop_
_entity.id
_entity.type
_entity.pdbx_description
1 polymer ?
#
loop_
_entity_poly.entity_id
_entity_poly.type
_entity_poly.pdbx_seq_one_letter_code
_entity_poly.pdbx_strand_id
1 'polypeptide(L)'
;MNLTSPSQVKDWCISNGFHPNKVLGQNFLIDKNALDSILDAALIAPSVSSSSLPVQQTEDSPCHSVSKSSVFCAAGDSLPSAANSPLPSTNCQLPTKTLEIGPGLGVLTEGLLERGCAVTAIEKDPVLADRLKESLGNPERLAVLKGDALDYIKDGTCDGFPLMVSNLPYQAGTRILIEIIDRIGRFEAPETIVVLVQTEVAERLAASEGSKVRGLAGVRVQFDYDVQIVRKVAASCFWPRPEIGSSVVRLVRHHRNDNAGEDVRKTFKWLTKRAFEHRRKQLGSTFKGLIESTARAEELSNDDWLALSGAIGPMGKADAT
;
A
#
# COMPACT_ATOMS: atom_id res chain seq x y z
N MET A 1 -23.42 1.07 -17.17
CA MET A 1 -23.88 1.88 -15.98
C MET A 1 -22.72 2.78 -15.56
N ASN A 2 -22.99 4.04 -15.21
CA ASN A 2 -21.92 4.88 -14.64
C ASN A 2 -21.80 4.59 -13.14
N LEU A 3 -20.73 3.88 -12.75
CA LEU A 3 -20.49 3.42 -11.38
C LEU A 3 -20.11 4.56 -10.41
N THR A 4 -19.80 5.77 -10.94
CA THR A 4 -19.56 6.98 -10.13
C THR A 4 -20.82 7.86 -10.01
N SER A 5 -21.98 7.42 -10.52
CA SER A 5 -23.25 8.12 -10.39
C SER A 5 -24.08 7.54 -9.24
N PRO A 6 -24.31 8.31 -8.15
CA PRO A 6 -25.09 7.83 -7.00
C PRO A 6 -26.49 7.34 -7.35
N SER A 7 -27.17 8.04 -8.28
CA SER A 7 -28.51 7.64 -8.74
C SER A 7 -28.48 6.31 -9.46
N GLN A 8 -27.56 6.13 -10.42
CA GLN A 8 -27.46 4.89 -11.20
C GLN A 8 -27.07 3.69 -10.33
N VAL A 9 -26.17 3.87 -9.35
CA VAL A 9 -25.82 2.82 -8.39
C VAL A 9 -27.03 2.42 -7.56
N LYS A 10 -27.80 3.39 -7.07
CA LYS A 10 -29.02 3.14 -6.31
C LYS A 10 -30.10 2.45 -7.15
N ASP A 11 -30.31 2.91 -8.38
CA ASP A 11 -31.29 2.34 -9.31
C ASP A 11 -30.91 0.90 -9.67
N TRP A 12 -29.60 0.63 -9.87
CA TRP A 12 -29.11 -0.73 -10.10
C TRP A 12 -29.42 -1.65 -8.91
N CYS A 13 -29.18 -1.19 -7.68
CA CYS A 13 -29.49 -1.97 -6.49
C CYS A 13 -30.98 -2.29 -6.39
N ILE A 14 -31.83 -1.30 -6.62
CA ILE A 14 -33.30 -1.47 -6.58
C ILE A 14 -33.73 -2.47 -7.67
N SER A 15 -33.28 -2.26 -8.92
CA SER A 15 -33.69 -3.09 -10.08
C SER A 15 -33.22 -4.54 -9.97
N ASN A 16 -32.16 -4.79 -9.21
CA ASN A 16 -31.61 -6.13 -8.99
C ASN A 16 -31.99 -6.73 -7.62
N GLY A 17 -32.85 -6.06 -6.85
CA GLY A 17 -33.22 -6.52 -5.50
C GLY A 17 -32.01 -6.64 -4.56
N PHE A 18 -30.94 -5.88 -4.82
CA PHE A 18 -29.72 -5.93 -4.04
C PHE A 18 -29.76 -4.88 -2.92
N HIS A 19 -29.40 -5.31 -1.71
CA HIS A 19 -29.29 -4.44 -0.56
C HIS A 19 -27.87 -4.51 0.01
N PRO A 20 -27.12 -3.38 0.05
CA PRO A 20 -25.78 -3.36 0.60
C PRO A 20 -25.74 -3.93 2.03
N ASN A 21 -24.85 -4.88 2.25
CA ASN A 21 -24.71 -5.59 3.51
C ASN A 21 -23.75 -4.85 4.45
N LYS A 22 -24.27 -4.30 5.54
CA LYS A 22 -23.48 -3.60 6.58
C LYS A 22 -22.48 -4.54 7.26
N VAL A 23 -22.81 -5.83 7.42
CA VAL A 23 -21.90 -6.81 8.03
C VAL A 23 -20.68 -7.07 7.15
N LEU A 24 -20.82 -6.96 5.83
CA LEU A 24 -19.70 -7.04 4.91
C LEU A 24 -18.98 -5.70 4.72
N GLY A 25 -19.45 -4.63 5.36
CA GLY A 25 -18.85 -3.30 5.25
C GLY A 25 -19.00 -2.67 3.85
N GLN A 26 -20.05 -3.03 3.11
CA GLN A 26 -20.27 -2.58 1.74
C GLN A 26 -20.59 -1.09 1.68
N ASN A 27 -19.61 -0.30 1.22
CA ASN A 27 -19.73 1.12 0.91
C ASN A 27 -19.09 1.33 -0.47
N PHE A 28 -19.92 1.51 -1.48
CA PHE A 28 -19.46 1.65 -2.88
C PHE A 28 -18.95 3.07 -3.11
N LEU A 29 -17.76 3.20 -3.68
CA LEU A 29 -17.19 4.48 -4.08
C LEU A 29 -17.99 5.02 -5.28
N ILE A 30 -18.48 6.25 -5.17
CA ILE A 30 -19.31 6.92 -6.17
C ILE A 30 -18.76 8.31 -6.58
N ASP A 31 -17.50 8.56 -6.29
CA ASP A 31 -16.82 9.83 -6.59
C ASP A 31 -15.69 9.60 -7.57
N LYS A 32 -15.80 10.22 -8.75
CA LYS A 32 -14.80 10.08 -9.82
C LYS A 32 -13.43 10.63 -9.42
N ASN A 33 -13.37 11.74 -8.69
CA ASN A 33 -12.09 12.33 -8.30
C ASN A 33 -11.34 11.45 -7.29
N ALA A 34 -12.08 10.77 -6.41
CA ALA A 34 -11.48 9.81 -5.50
C ALA A 34 -11.03 8.55 -6.25
N LEU A 35 -11.82 8.05 -7.20
CA LEU A 35 -11.43 6.96 -8.09
C LEU A 35 -10.15 7.28 -8.85
N ASP A 36 -10.09 8.43 -9.54
CA ASP A 36 -8.92 8.85 -10.30
C ASP A 36 -7.68 8.96 -9.39
N SER A 37 -7.83 9.51 -8.17
CA SER A 37 -6.72 9.58 -7.21
C SER A 37 -6.18 8.22 -6.77
N ILE A 38 -7.02 7.19 -6.65
CA ILE A 38 -6.59 5.82 -6.35
C ILE A 38 -5.83 5.23 -7.52
N LEU A 39 -6.39 5.36 -8.72
CA LEU A 39 -5.82 4.80 -9.94
C LEU A 39 -4.50 5.49 -10.32
N ASP A 40 -4.41 6.81 -10.17
CA ASP A 40 -3.18 7.55 -10.39
C ASP A 40 -2.08 7.16 -9.37
N ALA A 41 -2.45 7.03 -8.08
CA ALA A 41 -1.51 6.58 -7.05
C ALA A 41 -0.99 5.15 -7.32
N ALA A 42 -1.82 4.30 -7.94
CA ALA A 42 -1.45 2.92 -8.28
C ALA A 42 -0.44 2.86 -9.45
N LEU A 43 -0.49 3.82 -10.36
CA LEU A 43 0.26 3.81 -11.61
C LEU A 43 1.52 4.68 -11.57
N ILE A 44 1.74 5.47 -10.52
CA ILE A 44 3.00 6.17 -10.32
C ILE A 44 4.09 5.13 -10.07
N ALA A 45 5.09 5.08 -10.98
CA ALA A 45 6.26 4.24 -10.77
C ALA A 45 6.88 4.52 -9.38
N PRO A 46 7.34 3.49 -8.65
CA PRO A 46 8.04 3.71 -7.40
C PRO A 46 9.26 4.60 -7.70
N SER A 47 9.33 5.78 -7.10
CA SER A 47 10.52 6.63 -7.17
C SER A 47 11.62 5.86 -6.44
N VAL A 48 12.63 5.44 -7.18
CA VAL A 48 13.86 4.90 -6.59
C VAL A 48 14.48 6.04 -5.79
N SER A 49 14.30 6.03 -4.48
CA SER A 49 15.02 6.94 -3.60
C SER A 49 16.49 6.51 -3.63
N SER A 50 17.27 7.13 -4.52
CA SER A 50 18.72 7.02 -4.54
C SER A 50 19.30 7.72 -3.31
N SER A 51 19.27 7.07 -2.17
CA SER A 51 20.09 7.43 -1.01
C SER A 51 21.35 6.59 -1.00
N SER A 52 22.17 6.72 -2.05
CA SER A 52 23.58 6.45 -2.00
C SER A 52 24.31 7.77 -2.19
N LEU A 53 24.56 8.47 -1.08
CA LEU A 53 25.55 9.52 -1.06
C LEU A 53 26.90 8.86 -1.36
N PRO A 54 27.69 9.36 -2.34
CA PRO A 54 29.04 8.86 -2.53
C PRO A 54 29.87 9.28 -1.32
N VAL A 55 30.50 8.31 -0.69
CA VAL A 55 31.59 8.52 0.27
C VAL A 55 32.67 9.31 -0.46
N GLN A 56 32.83 10.58 -0.13
CA GLN A 56 33.99 11.36 -0.52
C GLN A 56 35.21 10.82 0.23
N GLN A 57 36.06 10.11 -0.48
CA GLN A 57 37.42 9.88 -0.04
C GLN A 57 38.16 11.23 -0.08
N THR A 58 38.57 11.71 1.07
CA THR A 58 39.50 12.82 1.22
C THR A 58 40.88 12.32 0.85
N GLU A 59 41.43 12.77 -0.28
CA GLU A 59 42.88 12.76 -0.51
C GLU A 59 43.38 14.20 -0.55
N ASP A 60 44.43 14.41 0.20
CA ASP A 60 45.14 15.67 0.44
C ASP A 60 45.84 16.25 -0.80
N SER A 61 45.77 17.55 -0.89
CA SER A 61 46.51 18.61 -1.56
C SER A 61 47.87 18.31 -2.29
N PRO A 62 48.49 19.21 -3.06
CA PRO A 62 48.35 20.68 -3.09
C PRO A 62 48.42 21.39 -4.48
N CYS A 63 47.87 22.59 -4.49
CA CYS A 63 48.31 23.81 -5.18
C CYS A 63 49.14 23.78 -6.48
N HIS A 64 48.63 24.40 -7.56
CA HIS A 64 49.34 25.46 -8.29
C HIS A 64 48.44 26.28 -9.24
N SER A 65 48.84 27.49 -9.35
CA SER A 65 48.27 28.74 -9.84
C SER A 65 48.19 28.95 -11.37
N VAL A 66 47.35 29.97 -11.75
CA VAL A 66 47.51 30.92 -12.89
C VAL A 66 46.94 30.46 -14.27
N SER A 67 46.13 31.14 -15.03
CA SER A 67 45.95 32.53 -15.34
C SER A 67 44.75 32.73 -16.32
N LYS A 68 44.30 33.98 -16.38
CA LYS A 68 43.29 34.60 -17.22
C LYS A 68 43.51 34.40 -18.74
N SER A 69 42.44 34.32 -19.52
CA SER A 69 42.31 35.27 -20.66
C SER A 69 40.89 35.19 -21.26
N SER A 70 40.35 36.37 -21.40
CA SER A 70 39.17 36.77 -22.12
C SER A 70 39.39 36.71 -23.65
N VAL A 71 38.33 36.42 -24.45
CA VAL A 71 38.09 37.08 -25.74
C VAL A 71 36.61 37.02 -26.09
N PHE A 72 36.13 38.16 -26.51
CA PHE A 72 34.86 38.59 -27.09
C PHE A 72 34.66 38.09 -28.55
N CYS A 73 33.39 37.93 -28.99
CA CYS A 73 32.71 38.45 -30.19
C CYS A 73 31.63 37.49 -30.64
N ALA A 74 30.47 37.84 -30.72
CA ALA A 74 29.59 38.72 -31.49
C ALA A 74 28.67 37.93 -32.44
N ALA A 75 27.40 38.16 -32.21
CA ALA A 75 26.26 38.33 -33.12
C ALA A 75 25.99 37.34 -34.28
N GLY A 76 24.76 36.94 -34.35
CA GLY A 76 24.10 36.61 -35.63
C GLY A 76 23.01 35.57 -35.57
N ASP A 77 21.79 36.05 -35.47
CA ASP A 77 20.57 35.62 -36.17
C ASP A 77 19.95 34.22 -36.10
N SER A 78 18.64 34.33 -35.98
CA SER A 78 17.57 33.41 -36.40
C SER A 78 17.16 32.29 -35.46
N LEU A 79 16.02 32.57 -34.82
CA LEU A 79 15.12 31.54 -34.24
C LEU A 79 14.59 30.61 -35.34
N PRO A 80 14.69 29.30 -35.18
CA PRO A 80 13.80 28.38 -35.87
C PRO A 80 12.56 28.10 -35.01
N SER A 81 11.45 28.29 -35.69
CA SER A 81 10.09 27.79 -35.42
C SER A 81 10.01 26.61 -34.47
N ALA A 82 9.13 26.74 -33.48
CA ALA A 82 8.67 25.65 -32.63
C ALA A 82 8.05 24.54 -33.49
N ALA A 83 8.83 23.52 -33.81
CA ALA A 83 8.33 22.27 -34.32
C ALA A 83 7.99 21.38 -33.12
N ASN A 84 6.75 20.88 -33.12
CA ASN A 84 6.19 19.89 -32.25
C ASN A 84 7.19 18.78 -31.90
N SER A 85 7.83 18.88 -30.76
CA SER A 85 8.46 17.72 -30.16
C SER A 85 7.35 16.89 -29.54
N PRO A 86 7.18 15.62 -29.91
CA PRO A 86 6.29 14.74 -29.17
C PRO A 86 6.81 14.66 -27.73
N LEU A 87 5.91 14.91 -26.78
CA LEU A 87 6.15 14.63 -25.36
C LEU A 87 6.80 13.26 -25.25
N PRO A 88 7.84 13.08 -24.41
CA PRO A 88 8.41 11.76 -24.20
C PRO A 88 7.27 10.87 -23.75
N SER A 89 6.96 9.86 -24.58
CA SER A 89 6.12 8.74 -24.20
C SER A 89 6.83 8.07 -23.02
N THR A 90 6.43 8.43 -21.80
CA THR A 90 6.75 7.65 -20.62
C THR A 90 6.18 6.27 -20.86
N ASN A 91 7.03 5.36 -21.25
CA ASN A 91 6.74 3.93 -21.31
C ASN A 91 6.63 3.44 -19.85
N CYS A 92 5.57 3.89 -19.17
CA CYS A 92 5.16 3.32 -17.90
C CYS A 92 4.55 1.97 -18.27
N GLN A 93 5.37 0.91 -18.21
CA GLN A 93 4.84 -0.45 -18.27
C GLN A 93 3.93 -0.60 -17.07
N LEU A 94 2.62 -0.48 -17.30
CA LEU A 94 1.61 -0.74 -16.29
C LEU A 94 1.78 -2.17 -15.79
N PRO A 95 1.70 -2.40 -14.47
CA PRO A 95 1.71 -3.75 -13.94
C PRO A 95 0.57 -4.52 -14.57
N THR A 96 0.89 -5.59 -15.31
CA THR A 96 -0.10 -6.37 -16.05
C THR A 96 -1.01 -7.16 -15.13
N LYS A 97 -0.51 -7.53 -13.92
CA LYS A 97 -1.28 -8.31 -12.94
C LYS A 97 -1.63 -7.45 -11.74
N THR A 98 -2.91 -7.35 -11.43
CA THR A 98 -3.42 -6.57 -10.31
C THR A 98 -4.38 -7.39 -9.48
N LEU A 99 -4.16 -7.42 -8.16
CA LEU A 99 -5.07 -8.01 -7.19
C LEU A 99 -6.04 -6.94 -6.69
N GLU A 100 -7.33 -7.25 -6.73
CA GLU A 100 -8.36 -6.42 -6.11
C GLU A 100 -9.16 -7.24 -5.10
N ILE A 101 -9.30 -6.75 -3.88
CA ILE A 101 -10.10 -7.40 -2.83
C ILE A 101 -11.34 -6.56 -2.55
N GLY A 102 -12.51 -7.18 -2.66
CA GLY A 102 -13.80 -6.52 -2.49
C GLY A 102 -14.12 -5.54 -3.62
N PRO A 103 -14.16 -5.98 -4.88
CA PRO A 103 -14.49 -5.10 -6.02
C PRO A 103 -15.87 -4.47 -5.91
N GLY A 104 -16.80 -5.11 -5.19
CA GLY A 104 -18.17 -4.63 -5.06
C GLY A 104 -18.87 -4.54 -6.40
N LEU A 105 -19.31 -3.34 -6.78
CA LEU A 105 -19.93 -3.09 -8.09
C LEU A 105 -18.93 -2.96 -9.24
N GLY A 106 -17.62 -2.94 -8.95
CA GLY A 106 -16.56 -2.97 -9.96
C GLY A 106 -16.04 -1.61 -10.41
N VAL A 107 -16.22 -0.54 -9.63
CA VAL A 107 -15.77 0.80 -10.03
C VAL A 107 -14.24 0.89 -10.17
N LEU A 108 -13.48 0.26 -9.25
CA LEU A 108 -12.02 0.17 -9.35
C LEU A 108 -11.62 -0.83 -10.43
N THR A 109 -12.30 -1.97 -10.50
CA THR A 109 -12.09 -3.01 -11.53
C THR A 109 -12.17 -2.41 -12.93
N GLU A 110 -13.23 -1.64 -13.24
CA GLU A 110 -13.43 -0.96 -14.53
C GLU A 110 -12.25 -0.02 -14.82
N GLY A 111 -11.93 0.86 -13.87
CA GLY A 111 -10.84 1.82 -14.04
C GLY A 111 -9.45 1.18 -14.21
N LEU A 112 -9.18 0.04 -13.58
CA LEU A 112 -7.96 -0.74 -13.76
C LEU A 112 -7.90 -1.42 -15.14
N LEU A 113 -9.00 -2.01 -15.59
CA LEU A 113 -9.12 -2.63 -16.91
C LEU A 113 -8.94 -1.61 -18.03
N GLU A 114 -9.54 -0.42 -17.91
CA GLU A 114 -9.37 0.71 -18.86
C GLU A 114 -7.90 1.13 -18.98
N ARG A 115 -7.14 1.04 -17.88
CA ARG A 115 -5.70 1.35 -17.84
C ARG A 115 -4.79 0.19 -18.26
N GLY A 116 -5.37 -0.90 -18.78
CA GLY A 116 -4.61 -2.01 -19.35
C GLY A 116 -4.23 -3.12 -18.36
N CYS A 117 -4.60 -3.03 -17.09
CA CYS A 117 -4.32 -4.07 -16.10
C CYS A 117 -5.08 -5.38 -16.38
N ALA A 118 -4.48 -6.50 -15.99
CA ALA A 118 -5.16 -7.77 -15.86
C ALA A 118 -5.56 -7.96 -14.39
N VAL A 119 -6.85 -7.95 -14.10
CA VAL A 119 -7.38 -7.91 -12.74
C VAL A 119 -7.83 -9.28 -12.28
N THR A 120 -7.33 -9.71 -11.11
CA THR A 120 -7.91 -10.81 -10.34
C THR A 120 -8.65 -10.21 -9.14
N ALA A 121 -9.96 -10.28 -9.17
CA ALA A 121 -10.85 -9.72 -8.16
C ALA A 121 -11.38 -10.82 -7.23
N ILE A 122 -11.29 -10.63 -5.92
CA ILE A 122 -11.83 -11.56 -4.92
C ILE A 122 -13.03 -10.90 -4.24
N GLU A 123 -14.23 -11.49 -4.43
CA GLU A 123 -15.47 -10.96 -3.85
C GLU A 123 -16.14 -11.99 -2.94
N LYS A 124 -16.42 -11.55 -1.73
CA LYS A 124 -17.06 -12.39 -0.72
C LYS A 124 -18.58 -12.48 -0.88
N ASP A 125 -19.20 -11.43 -1.38
CA ASP A 125 -20.63 -11.42 -1.64
C ASP A 125 -20.92 -12.23 -2.91
N PRO A 126 -21.69 -13.34 -2.80
CA PRO A 126 -21.93 -14.21 -3.94
C PRO A 126 -22.73 -13.52 -5.07
N VAL A 127 -23.62 -12.59 -4.72
CA VAL A 127 -24.44 -11.88 -5.71
C VAL A 127 -23.56 -10.93 -6.54
N LEU A 128 -22.66 -10.21 -5.88
CA LEU A 128 -21.74 -9.30 -6.57
C LEU A 128 -20.70 -10.07 -7.38
N ALA A 129 -20.14 -11.15 -6.82
CA ALA A 129 -19.16 -11.99 -7.51
C ALA A 129 -19.72 -12.57 -8.81
N ASP A 130 -20.95 -13.13 -8.77
CA ASP A 130 -21.58 -13.75 -9.93
C ASP A 130 -21.92 -12.74 -11.04
N ARG A 131 -22.15 -11.47 -10.69
CA ARG A 131 -22.56 -10.42 -11.64
C ARG A 131 -21.43 -9.52 -12.14
N LEU A 132 -20.33 -9.45 -11.42
CA LEU A 132 -19.24 -8.49 -11.69
C LEU A 132 -18.75 -8.58 -13.13
N LYS A 133 -18.42 -9.78 -13.59
CA LYS A 133 -17.86 -9.98 -14.92
C LYS A 133 -18.84 -9.61 -16.05
N GLU A 134 -20.11 -10.02 -15.91
CA GLU A 134 -21.16 -9.70 -16.86
C GLU A 134 -21.46 -8.19 -16.89
N SER A 135 -21.53 -7.53 -15.72
CA SER A 135 -21.82 -6.10 -15.61
C SER A 135 -20.77 -5.21 -16.28
N LEU A 136 -19.53 -5.71 -16.40
CA LEU A 136 -18.40 -5.05 -17.07
C LEU A 136 -18.18 -5.52 -18.53
N GLY A 137 -19.14 -6.25 -19.12
CA GLY A 137 -19.07 -6.70 -20.52
C GLY A 137 -18.16 -7.91 -20.76
N ASN A 138 -17.95 -8.75 -19.74
CA ASN A 138 -17.16 -9.99 -19.81
C ASN A 138 -15.71 -9.79 -20.30
N PRO A 139 -14.93 -8.84 -19.75
CA PRO A 139 -13.59 -8.59 -20.22
C PRO A 139 -12.67 -9.80 -20.00
N GLU A 140 -11.87 -10.15 -21.03
CA GLU A 140 -10.93 -11.28 -20.96
C GLU A 140 -9.87 -11.11 -19.86
N ARG A 141 -9.48 -9.85 -19.56
CA ARG A 141 -8.48 -9.52 -18.56
C ARG A 141 -9.02 -9.46 -17.12
N LEU A 142 -10.24 -9.96 -16.87
CA LEU A 142 -10.85 -10.05 -15.55
C LEU A 142 -11.08 -11.50 -15.14
N ALA A 143 -10.44 -11.90 -14.04
CA ALA A 143 -10.75 -13.11 -13.30
C ALA A 143 -11.49 -12.72 -12.01
N VAL A 144 -12.60 -13.39 -11.71
CA VAL A 144 -13.37 -13.18 -10.47
C VAL A 144 -13.34 -14.46 -9.65
N LEU A 145 -12.84 -14.35 -8.42
CA LEU A 145 -12.81 -15.41 -7.42
C LEU A 145 -13.86 -15.13 -6.35
N LYS A 146 -14.76 -16.09 -6.13
CA LYS A 146 -15.86 -15.96 -5.18
C LYS A 146 -15.47 -16.59 -3.85
N GLY A 147 -15.33 -15.78 -2.80
CA GLY A 147 -14.99 -16.28 -1.47
C GLY A 147 -14.32 -15.27 -0.56
N ASP A 148 -13.86 -15.74 0.60
CA ASP A 148 -13.14 -14.91 1.56
C ASP A 148 -11.68 -14.73 1.13
N ALA A 149 -11.24 -13.48 1.02
CA ALA A 149 -9.87 -13.14 0.66
C ALA A 149 -8.85 -13.76 1.63
N LEU A 150 -9.18 -13.89 2.92
CA LEU A 150 -8.28 -14.51 3.91
C LEU A 150 -8.00 -15.99 3.62
N ASP A 151 -8.93 -16.69 2.98
CA ASP A 151 -8.71 -18.08 2.59
C ASP A 151 -7.79 -18.17 1.37
N TYR A 152 -8.00 -17.32 0.35
CA TYR A 152 -7.13 -17.19 -0.83
C TYR A 152 -5.73 -16.66 -0.51
N ILE A 153 -5.58 -15.84 0.53
CA ILE A 153 -4.26 -15.45 1.04
C ILE A 153 -3.54 -16.64 1.66
N LYS A 154 -4.22 -17.46 2.43
CA LYS A 154 -3.63 -18.62 3.10
C LYS A 154 -3.15 -19.70 2.11
N ASP A 155 -3.91 -19.95 1.05
CA ASP A 155 -3.58 -20.97 0.05
C ASP A 155 -2.57 -20.50 -1.02
N GLY A 156 -2.17 -19.23 -1.01
CA GLY A 156 -1.19 -18.67 -1.94
C GLY A 156 -1.76 -18.12 -3.24
N THR A 157 -3.07 -18.13 -3.43
CA THR A 157 -3.70 -17.58 -4.63
C THR A 157 -3.42 -16.07 -4.81
N CYS A 158 -3.14 -15.37 -3.71
CA CYS A 158 -2.82 -13.92 -3.73
C CYS A 158 -1.33 -13.62 -3.94
N ASP A 159 -0.50 -14.61 -4.21
CA ASP A 159 0.95 -14.42 -4.37
C ASP A 159 1.32 -14.01 -5.81
N GLY A 160 2.42 -13.27 -5.96
CA GLY A 160 2.98 -12.89 -7.28
C GLY A 160 2.21 -11.80 -8.03
N PHE A 161 1.40 -11.00 -7.34
CA PHE A 161 0.80 -9.80 -7.89
C PHE A 161 1.69 -8.58 -7.59
N PRO A 162 2.28 -7.92 -8.60
CA PRO A 162 3.12 -6.75 -8.36
C PRO A 162 2.32 -5.53 -7.85
N LEU A 163 1.03 -5.49 -8.12
CA LEU A 163 0.14 -4.42 -7.71
C LEU A 163 -1.10 -4.96 -6.99
N MET A 164 -1.47 -4.34 -5.88
CA MET A 164 -2.76 -4.51 -5.24
C MET A 164 -3.48 -3.16 -5.16
N VAL A 165 -4.73 -3.11 -5.61
CA VAL A 165 -5.60 -1.92 -5.50
C VAL A 165 -6.94 -2.34 -4.93
N SER A 166 -7.38 -1.72 -3.82
CA SER A 166 -8.63 -2.15 -3.18
C SER A 166 -9.32 -1.03 -2.40
N ASN A 167 -10.63 -1.00 -2.47
CA ASN A 167 -11.45 -0.35 -1.46
C ASN A 167 -11.75 -1.39 -0.36
N LEU A 168 -10.86 -1.46 0.64
CA LEU A 168 -10.92 -2.54 1.62
C LEU A 168 -12.14 -2.44 2.55
N PRO A 169 -12.80 -3.58 2.85
CA PRO A 169 -13.91 -3.58 3.79
C PRO A 169 -13.44 -3.15 5.19
N TYR A 170 -14.13 -2.19 5.81
CA TYR A 170 -13.67 -1.54 7.04
C TYR A 170 -13.41 -2.50 8.20
N GLN A 171 -14.19 -3.58 8.32
CA GLN A 171 -14.03 -4.54 9.41
C GLN A 171 -12.84 -5.50 9.24
N ALA A 172 -12.52 -5.88 8.01
CA ALA A 172 -11.50 -6.88 7.70
C ALA A 172 -10.24 -6.29 7.05
N GLY A 173 -10.31 -5.05 6.54
CA GLY A 173 -9.29 -4.48 5.67
C GLY A 173 -7.89 -4.45 6.28
N THR A 174 -7.75 -4.03 7.55
CA THR A 174 -6.45 -4.02 8.23
C THR A 174 -5.88 -5.44 8.38
N ARG A 175 -6.73 -6.43 8.69
CA ARG A 175 -6.30 -7.83 8.81
C ARG A 175 -5.85 -8.38 7.45
N ILE A 176 -6.63 -8.13 6.40
CA ILE A 176 -6.29 -8.55 5.03
C ILE A 176 -4.94 -7.94 4.62
N LEU A 177 -4.74 -6.66 4.85
CA LEU A 177 -3.49 -5.97 4.52
C LEU A 177 -2.29 -6.58 5.26
N ILE A 178 -2.41 -6.84 6.56
CA ILE A 178 -1.36 -7.47 7.35
C ILE A 178 -1.07 -8.89 6.87
N GLU A 179 -2.07 -9.70 6.59
CA GLU A 179 -1.88 -11.08 6.11
C GLU A 179 -1.16 -11.12 4.75
N ILE A 180 -1.45 -10.17 3.83
CA ILE A 180 -0.73 -10.04 2.56
C ILE A 180 0.73 -9.66 2.79
N ILE A 181 0.98 -8.65 3.64
CA ILE A 181 2.34 -8.16 3.91
C ILE A 181 3.17 -9.21 4.66
N ASP A 182 2.55 -9.95 5.58
CA ASP A 182 3.22 -11.00 6.37
C ASP A 182 3.74 -12.17 5.51
N ARG A 183 3.38 -12.24 4.23
CA ARG A 183 3.88 -13.23 3.27
C ARG A 183 5.23 -12.86 2.66
N ILE A 184 5.72 -11.62 2.85
CA ILE A 184 7.05 -11.20 2.39
C ILE A 184 8.13 -12.15 2.94
N GLY A 185 9.07 -12.59 2.07
CA GLY A 185 10.12 -13.53 2.40
C GLY A 185 9.74 -15.00 2.23
N ARG A 186 8.44 -15.31 2.12
CA ARG A 186 7.96 -16.66 1.72
C ARG A 186 7.45 -16.68 0.29
N PHE A 187 6.84 -15.58 -0.15
CA PHE A 187 6.18 -15.41 -1.44
C PHE A 187 6.40 -13.98 -1.95
N GLU A 188 6.13 -13.75 -3.21
CA GLU A 188 6.22 -12.43 -3.83
C GLU A 188 5.03 -11.57 -3.39
N ALA A 189 5.25 -10.71 -2.41
CA ALA A 189 4.26 -9.72 -2.00
C ALA A 189 4.23 -8.55 -3.00
N PRO A 190 3.11 -7.79 -3.08
CA PRO A 190 2.98 -6.68 -4.02
C PRO A 190 4.06 -5.61 -3.82
N GLU A 191 4.65 -5.13 -4.91
CA GLU A 191 5.60 -4.00 -4.90
C GLU A 191 4.90 -2.67 -4.55
N THR A 192 3.64 -2.55 -5.00
CA THR A 192 2.81 -1.39 -4.69
C THR A 192 1.43 -1.85 -4.23
N ILE A 193 0.99 -1.27 -3.13
CA ILE A 193 -0.36 -1.46 -2.60
C ILE A 193 -1.03 -0.10 -2.50
N VAL A 194 -2.19 0.08 -3.13
CA VAL A 194 -3.02 1.28 -2.97
C VAL A 194 -4.37 0.88 -2.42
N VAL A 195 -4.64 1.35 -1.24
CA VAL A 195 -5.88 0.97 -0.54
C VAL A 195 -6.65 2.18 -0.04
N LEU A 196 -7.96 2.07 -0.11
CA LEU A 196 -8.88 2.98 0.54
C LEU A 196 -9.30 2.35 1.87
N VAL A 197 -8.98 3.04 2.96
CA VAL A 197 -9.26 2.61 4.34
C VAL A 197 -9.83 3.76 5.16
N GLN A 198 -10.41 3.46 6.32
CA GLN A 198 -10.86 4.50 7.25
C GLN A 198 -9.70 5.46 7.61
N THR A 199 -9.99 6.76 7.73
CA THR A 199 -8.95 7.78 7.98
C THR A 199 -8.13 7.48 9.23
N GLU A 200 -8.75 6.99 10.31
CA GLU A 200 -8.04 6.59 11.53
C GLU A 200 -7.06 5.42 11.27
N VAL A 201 -7.45 4.46 10.43
CA VAL A 201 -6.57 3.35 10.02
C VAL A 201 -5.39 3.89 9.22
N ALA A 202 -5.65 4.77 8.26
CA ALA A 202 -4.60 5.40 7.46
C ALA A 202 -3.59 6.16 8.33
N GLU A 203 -4.07 6.94 9.29
CA GLU A 203 -3.23 7.69 10.23
C GLU A 203 -2.38 6.77 11.11
N ARG A 204 -2.93 5.63 11.54
CA ARG A 204 -2.18 4.60 12.28
C ARG A 204 -1.14 3.89 11.44
N LEU A 205 -1.43 3.62 10.16
CA LEU A 205 -0.49 2.99 9.23
C LEU A 205 0.69 3.90 8.91
N ALA A 206 0.45 5.22 8.78
CA ALA A 206 1.45 6.22 8.42
C ALA A 206 2.15 6.86 9.64
N ALA A 207 1.76 6.48 10.87
CA ALA A 207 2.29 7.11 12.08
C ALA A 207 3.78 6.80 12.28
N SER A 208 4.59 7.86 12.52
CA SER A 208 6.00 7.75 12.87
C SER A 208 6.21 7.22 14.29
N GLU A 209 7.44 6.84 14.59
CA GLU A 209 7.89 6.51 15.94
C GLU A 209 7.58 7.64 16.94
N GLY A 210 7.29 7.28 18.16
CA GLY A 210 6.91 8.21 19.23
C GLY A 210 5.47 8.73 19.13
N SER A 211 4.77 8.50 18.03
CA SER A 211 3.40 8.93 17.86
C SER A 211 2.42 8.10 18.72
N LYS A 212 1.53 8.80 19.43
CA LYS A 212 0.48 8.16 20.24
C LYS A 212 -0.53 7.35 19.42
N VAL A 213 -0.65 7.60 18.11
CA VAL A 213 -1.56 6.84 17.24
C VAL A 213 -0.88 5.65 16.57
N ARG A 214 0.46 5.55 16.64
CA ARG A 214 1.21 4.42 16.11
C ARG A 214 0.77 3.12 16.77
N GLY A 215 0.41 2.11 15.99
CA GLY A 215 -0.07 0.82 16.46
C GLY A 215 0.67 -0.34 15.81
N LEU A 216 0.35 -1.57 16.23
CA LEU A 216 0.93 -2.79 15.69
C LEU A 216 0.89 -2.85 14.16
N ALA A 217 -0.25 -2.48 13.56
CA ALA A 217 -0.41 -2.51 12.11
C ALA A 217 0.58 -1.56 11.41
N GLY A 218 0.77 -0.33 11.91
CA GLY A 218 1.74 0.62 11.37
C GLY A 218 3.16 0.08 11.43
N VAL A 219 3.58 -0.46 12.57
CA VAL A 219 4.93 -1.03 12.75
C VAL A 219 5.16 -2.20 11.77
N ARG A 220 4.19 -3.10 11.63
CA ARG A 220 4.31 -4.25 10.72
C ARG A 220 4.34 -3.86 9.25
N VAL A 221 3.50 -2.92 8.86
CA VAL A 221 3.45 -2.44 7.48
C VAL A 221 4.73 -1.70 7.13
N GLN A 222 5.17 -0.77 8.00
CA GLN A 222 6.37 0.03 7.77
C GLN A 222 7.67 -0.77 7.88
N PHE A 223 7.62 -2.01 8.34
CA PHE A 223 8.79 -2.90 8.33
C PHE A 223 9.26 -3.22 6.91
N ASP A 224 8.35 -3.30 5.96
CA ASP A 224 8.65 -3.64 4.57
C ASP A 224 8.19 -2.58 3.55
N TYR A 225 7.35 -1.60 3.96
CA TYR A 225 6.78 -0.61 3.06
C TYR A 225 6.93 0.82 3.57
N ASP A 226 7.25 1.73 2.67
CA ASP A 226 7.04 3.16 2.88
C ASP A 226 5.55 3.49 2.72
N VAL A 227 4.98 4.22 3.66
CA VAL A 227 3.53 4.48 3.75
C VAL A 227 3.24 5.95 3.52
N GLN A 228 2.37 6.26 2.55
CA GLN A 228 1.95 7.62 2.25
C GLN A 228 0.43 7.73 2.23
N ILE A 229 -0.13 8.70 2.95
CA ILE A 229 -1.52 9.12 2.77
C ILE A 229 -1.59 10.05 1.57
N VAL A 230 -2.21 9.58 0.48
CA VAL A 230 -2.31 10.32 -0.79
C VAL A 230 -3.41 11.36 -0.72
N ARG A 231 -4.59 10.97 -0.20
CA ARG A 231 -5.77 11.83 -0.17
C ARG A 231 -6.77 11.41 0.90
N LYS A 232 -7.41 12.38 1.54
CA LYS A 232 -8.60 12.15 2.37
C LYS A 232 -9.85 12.16 1.49
N VAL A 233 -10.76 11.21 1.73
CA VAL A 233 -12.01 10.99 0.97
C VAL A 233 -13.19 11.12 1.92
N ALA A 234 -14.08 12.08 1.63
CA ALA A 234 -15.23 12.33 2.47
C ALA A 234 -16.24 11.16 2.45
N ALA A 235 -16.97 10.97 3.54
CA ALA A 235 -18.02 9.94 3.61
C ALA A 235 -19.12 10.10 2.53
N SER A 236 -19.33 11.32 2.02
CA SER A 236 -20.28 11.61 0.93
C SER A 236 -19.86 11.03 -0.42
N CYS A 237 -18.60 10.62 -0.57
CA CYS A 237 -18.09 9.96 -1.79
C CYS A 237 -18.50 8.48 -1.87
N PHE A 238 -19.29 7.98 -0.93
CA PHE A 238 -19.71 6.58 -0.85
C PHE A 238 -21.23 6.42 -0.79
N TRP A 239 -21.72 5.30 -1.29
CA TRP A 239 -23.08 4.85 -1.11
C TRP A 239 -23.11 3.34 -0.76
N PRO A 240 -23.81 2.93 0.32
CA PRO A 240 -24.34 3.78 1.38
C PRO A 240 -23.24 4.64 2.04
N ARG A 241 -23.63 5.81 2.59
CA ARG A 241 -22.69 6.71 3.23
C ARG A 241 -22.21 6.10 4.55
N PRO A 242 -20.88 5.92 4.75
CA PRO A 242 -20.31 5.48 6.02
C PRO A 242 -20.39 6.58 7.09
N GLU A 243 -20.19 6.22 8.35
CA GLU A 243 -20.18 7.17 9.47
C GLU A 243 -18.94 8.07 9.49
N ILE A 244 -17.80 7.54 9.01
CA ILE A 244 -16.50 8.21 9.02
C ILE A 244 -15.90 8.27 7.64
N GLY A 245 -15.03 9.26 7.41
CA GLY A 245 -14.30 9.42 6.16
C GLY A 245 -13.22 8.36 5.99
N SER A 246 -12.75 8.25 4.77
CA SER A 246 -11.68 7.34 4.36
C SER A 246 -10.45 8.11 3.88
N SER A 247 -9.37 7.39 3.66
CA SER A 247 -8.16 7.93 3.05
C SER A 247 -7.58 6.93 2.07
N VAL A 248 -7.07 7.44 0.96
CA VAL A 248 -6.25 6.68 0.02
C VAL A 248 -4.86 6.59 0.60
N VAL A 249 -4.38 5.36 0.80
CA VAL A 249 -3.03 5.07 1.29
C VAL A 249 -2.28 4.33 0.21
N ARG A 250 -1.08 4.80 -0.10
CA ARG A 250 -0.12 4.14 -0.98
C ARG A 250 1.01 3.57 -0.15
N LEU A 251 1.31 2.30 -0.36
CA LEU A 251 2.42 1.58 0.23
C LEU A 251 3.35 1.15 -0.90
N VAL A 252 4.64 1.44 -0.77
CA VAL A 252 5.67 1.04 -1.73
C VAL A 252 6.70 0.22 -0.99
N ARG A 253 6.99 -0.97 -1.49
CA ARG A 253 7.98 -1.86 -0.91
C ARG A 253 9.36 -1.23 -1.01
N HIS A 254 10.08 -1.17 0.10
CA HIS A 254 11.39 -0.49 0.16
C HIS A 254 12.59 -1.45 0.14
N HIS A 255 12.39 -2.76 0.19
CA HIS A 255 13.41 -3.81 0.12
C HIS A 255 14.53 -3.76 1.17
N ARG A 256 14.55 -2.78 2.09
CA ARG A 256 15.59 -2.63 3.11
C ARG A 256 15.76 -3.86 4.00
N ASN A 257 14.68 -4.58 4.25
CA ASN A 257 14.62 -5.73 5.15
C ASN A 257 14.51 -7.08 4.42
N ASP A 258 14.74 -7.13 3.11
CA ASP A 258 14.64 -8.38 2.34
C ASP A 258 15.66 -9.44 2.81
N ASN A 259 16.80 -9.00 3.32
CA ASN A 259 17.83 -9.86 3.90
C ASN A 259 17.54 -10.34 5.33
N ALA A 260 16.47 -9.85 5.96
CA ALA A 260 16.06 -10.35 7.27
C ALA A 260 15.60 -11.80 7.16
N GLY A 261 16.33 -12.72 7.76
CA GLY A 261 16.02 -14.15 7.76
C GLY A 261 14.64 -14.45 8.34
N GLU A 262 14.09 -15.62 8.00
CA GLU A 262 12.75 -16.03 8.44
C GLU A 262 12.61 -16.03 9.97
N ASP A 263 13.66 -16.43 10.71
CA ASP A 263 13.64 -16.44 12.17
C ASP A 263 13.60 -15.03 12.76
N VAL A 264 14.32 -14.08 12.17
CA VAL A 264 14.28 -12.65 12.56
C VAL A 264 12.86 -12.10 12.33
N ARG A 265 12.24 -12.41 11.19
CA ARG A 265 10.87 -11.99 10.88
C ARG A 265 9.84 -12.62 11.84
N LYS A 266 10.00 -13.90 12.20
CA LYS A 266 9.14 -14.56 13.21
C LYS A 266 9.29 -13.90 14.57
N THR A 267 10.52 -13.63 15.00
CA THR A 267 10.80 -12.96 16.27
C THR A 267 10.25 -11.54 16.27
N PHE A 268 10.41 -10.76 15.19
CA PHE A 268 9.81 -9.45 15.03
C PHE A 268 8.28 -9.49 15.17
N LYS A 269 7.61 -10.46 14.53
CA LYS A 269 6.16 -10.62 14.61
C LYS A 269 5.70 -10.92 16.03
N TRP A 270 6.41 -11.78 16.74
CA TRP A 270 6.13 -12.13 18.11
C TRP A 270 6.36 -10.95 19.06
N LEU A 271 7.54 -10.30 18.98
CA LEU A 271 7.88 -9.15 19.82
C LEU A 271 6.88 -8.01 19.67
N THR A 272 6.62 -7.60 18.45
CA THR A 272 5.71 -6.48 18.18
C THR A 272 4.29 -6.79 18.63
N LYS A 273 3.78 -8.00 18.39
CA LYS A 273 2.46 -8.42 18.88
C LYS A 273 2.40 -8.32 20.40
N ARG A 274 3.34 -8.93 21.10
CA ARG A 274 3.38 -8.96 22.57
C ARG A 274 3.54 -7.59 23.18
N ALA A 275 4.40 -6.74 22.59
CA ALA A 275 4.61 -5.37 23.05
C ALA A 275 3.33 -4.50 22.94
N PHE A 276 2.62 -4.60 21.80
CA PHE A 276 1.40 -3.82 21.58
C PHE A 276 0.17 -4.36 22.33
N GLU A 277 0.13 -5.63 22.73
CA GLU A 277 -0.83 -6.15 23.69
C GLU A 277 -0.70 -5.46 25.07
N HIS A 278 0.53 -5.04 25.41
CA HIS A 278 0.85 -4.34 26.66
C HIS A 278 1.35 -2.91 26.41
N ARG A 279 0.83 -2.22 25.41
CA ARG A 279 1.29 -0.94 24.90
C ARG A 279 1.64 0.10 25.98
N ARG A 280 0.89 0.15 27.10
CA ARG A 280 1.13 1.10 28.19
C ARG A 280 2.32 0.75 29.09
N LYS A 281 2.89 -0.45 28.98
CA LYS A 281 4.04 -0.91 29.75
C LYS A 281 5.35 -0.63 29.00
N GLN A 282 6.42 -0.43 29.74
CA GLN A 282 7.78 -0.42 29.19
C GLN A 282 8.16 -1.82 28.70
N LEU A 283 9.00 -1.89 27.69
CA LEU A 283 9.42 -3.17 27.10
C LEU A 283 10.15 -4.06 28.09
N GLY A 284 11.03 -3.48 28.95
CA GLY A 284 11.71 -4.23 30.01
C GLY A 284 10.74 -4.85 31.03
N SER A 285 9.55 -4.23 31.24
CA SER A 285 8.52 -4.83 32.09
C SER A 285 7.72 -5.92 31.39
N THR A 286 7.55 -5.81 30.07
CA THR A 286 6.80 -6.79 29.24
C THR A 286 7.65 -8.04 28.96
N PHE A 287 8.96 -7.85 28.75
CA PHE A 287 9.93 -8.88 28.38
C PHE A 287 11.01 -9.04 29.45
N LYS A 288 10.60 -9.27 30.70
CA LYS A 288 11.52 -9.40 31.83
C LYS A 288 12.61 -10.43 31.58
N GLY A 289 13.87 -10.01 31.76
CA GLY A 289 15.04 -10.87 31.55
C GLY A 289 15.43 -11.07 30.09
N LEU A 290 14.66 -10.56 29.14
CA LEU A 290 14.95 -10.66 27.71
C LEU A 290 15.32 -9.30 27.09
N ILE A 291 14.65 -8.23 27.52
CA ILE A 291 14.89 -6.86 27.02
C ILE A 291 15.05 -5.92 28.21
N GLU A 292 16.16 -5.18 28.23
CA GLU A 292 16.40 -4.10 29.18
C GLU A 292 16.14 -2.77 28.49
N SER A 293 14.90 -2.25 28.60
CA SER A 293 14.52 -0.97 28.01
C SER A 293 13.39 -0.31 28.78
N THR A 294 13.48 0.99 28.95
CA THR A 294 12.41 1.84 29.53
C THR A 294 11.46 2.35 28.45
N ALA A 295 11.77 2.17 27.19
CA ALA A 295 10.93 2.57 26.06
C ALA A 295 9.63 1.75 26.00
N ARG A 296 8.61 2.35 25.39
CA ARG A 296 7.33 1.68 25.05
C ARG A 296 7.32 1.25 23.60
N ALA A 297 6.38 0.39 23.26
CA ALA A 297 6.27 -0.18 21.92
C ALA A 297 6.18 0.87 20.78
N GLU A 298 5.44 1.97 20.99
CA GLU A 298 5.29 3.03 20.01
C GLU A 298 6.52 3.91 19.82
N GLU A 299 7.47 3.89 20.76
CA GLU A 299 8.67 4.74 20.76
C GLU A 299 9.82 4.16 19.92
N LEU A 300 9.81 2.84 19.64
CA LEU A 300 10.85 2.19 18.86
C LEU A 300 10.65 2.44 17.35
N SER A 301 11.76 2.74 16.68
CA SER A 301 11.84 2.72 15.21
C SER A 301 11.72 1.30 14.66
N ASN A 302 11.54 1.14 13.35
CA ASN A 302 11.57 -0.18 12.75
C ASN A 302 12.97 -0.79 12.76
N ASP A 303 14.01 0.04 12.71
CA ASP A 303 15.41 -0.41 12.85
C ASP A 303 15.69 -0.94 14.26
N ASP A 304 15.14 -0.29 15.31
CA ASP A 304 15.25 -0.79 16.68
C ASP A 304 14.54 -2.16 16.82
N TRP A 305 13.34 -2.29 16.23
CA TRP A 305 12.63 -3.57 16.24
C TRP A 305 13.41 -4.67 15.51
N LEU A 306 14.03 -4.35 14.37
CA LEU A 306 14.86 -5.29 13.61
C LEU A 306 16.08 -5.71 14.42
N ALA A 307 16.80 -4.74 15.02
CA ALA A 307 17.98 -4.98 15.86
C ALA A 307 17.64 -5.87 17.07
N LEU A 308 16.54 -5.57 17.79
CA LEU A 308 16.06 -6.40 18.89
C LEU A 308 15.71 -7.83 18.43
N SER A 309 15.06 -7.95 17.28
CA SER A 309 14.69 -9.26 16.75
C SER A 309 15.90 -10.11 16.38
N GLY A 310 16.93 -9.48 15.83
CA GLY A 310 18.21 -10.14 15.53
C GLY A 310 18.99 -10.53 16.78
N ALA A 311 19.02 -9.67 17.80
CA ALA A 311 19.72 -9.93 19.06
C ALA A 311 19.10 -11.07 19.89
N ILE A 312 17.77 -11.18 19.88
CA ILE A 312 17.05 -12.25 20.59
C ILE A 312 17.20 -13.60 19.87
N GLY A 313 17.36 -13.55 18.53
CA GLY A 313 17.49 -14.76 17.73
C GLY A 313 16.19 -15.56 17.59
N PRO A 314 16.26 -16.81 17.12
CA PRO A 314 15.09 -17.64 16.88
C PRO A 314 14.37 -18.00 18.16
N MET A 315 13.08 -17.68 18.24
CA MET A 315 12.23 -18.06 19.38
C MET A 315 11.94 -19.56 19.34
N GLY A 316 12.21 -20.24 20.46
CA GLY A 316 11.84 -21.65 20.62
C GLY A 316 10.33 -21.86 20.59
N LYS A 317 9.88 -23.07 20.23
CA LYS A 317 8.44 -23.41 20.19
C LYS A 317 7.72 -23.22 21.55
N ALA A 318 8.47 -23.18 22.65
CA ALA A 318 7.93 -22.96 24.01
C ALA A 318 7.56 -21.50 24.29
N ASP A 319 8.13 -20.55 23.55
CA ASP A 319 7.94 -19.11 23.78
C ASP A 319 6.87 -18.49 22.87
N ALA A 320 6.28 -19.29 21.98
CA ALA A 320 5.30 -18.85 20.98
C ALA A 320 3.84 -19.00 21.45
N THR A 321 3.61 -19.43 22.70
CA THR A 321 2.29 -19.51 23.37
C THR A 321 2.14 -18.30 24.33
#